data_6eb848a9575a862e3e2e07a022ff9602
#
_entry.id   6eb848a9575a862e3e2e07a022ff9602
#
_cell.length_a   1.000
_cell.length_b   1.000
_cell.length_c   1.000
_cell.angle_alpha   90.00
_cell.angle_beta   90.00
_cell.angle_gamma   90.00
#
_symmetry.space_group_name_H-M   'P 1'
#
loop_
_entity.id
_entity.type
_entity.pdbx_description
1 polymer ?
#
loop_
_entity_poly.entity_id
_entity_poly.type
_entity_poly.pdbx_seq_one_letter_code
_entity_poly.pdbx_strand_id
1 'polypeptide(L)'
;DAFDTVTQVIAYCDSEEEFTQQMDALHADLLEYHQLYDIYNDYDGVVNVKTINDNAGTAPVQVDDKILGMLELARQMYDTTGGKLNIAMGSVLRIWHDYREAAGATESEADNKLPSQEELDAAAQHCDISNLVIDEDAKTVYLSDPEMSLDVGSVGKGYAVEMVAQAAEARGLTSALISVGGNLRAIGVKPDGSQWSGGVENPWNASEVYTASSSYVSGVNM
;
A
#
# COMPACT_ATOMS: atom_id res chain seq x y z
N ASP A 1 5.94 -13.67 2.54
CA ASP A 1 4.99 -12.87 1.74
C ASP A 1 4.42 -11.78 2.61
N ALA A 2 4.29 -10.57 2.08
CA ALA A 2 3.62 -9.44 2.70
C ALA A 2 2.68 -8.80 1.66
N PHE A 3 1.56 -8.22 2.11
CA PHE A 3 0.56 -7.60 1.24
C PHE A 3 -0.01 -8.54 0.15
N ASP A 4 -0.10 -9.84 0.47
CA ASP A 4 -0.56 -10.90 -0.45
C ASP A 4 0.17 -10.91 -1.80
N THR A 5 1.46 -10.54 -1.78
CA THR A 5 2.30 -10.45 -2.98
C THR A 5 3.67 -11.06 -2.73
N VAL A 6 4.36 -11.36 -3.84
CA VAL A 6 5.76 -11.80 -3.78
C VAL A 6 6.67 -10.60 -3.51
N THR A 7 7.53 -10.74 -2.50
CA THR A 7 8.60 -9.80 -2.20
C THR A 7 9.93 -10.36 -2.69
N GLN A 8 10.68 -9.55 -3.42
CA GLN A 8 12.03 -9.87 -3.88
C GLN A 8 12.98 -8.76 -3.46
N VAL A 9 14.14 -9.15 -2.92
CA VAL A 9 15.20 -8.20 -2.57
C VAL A 9 16.51 -8.68 -3.14
N ILE A 10 17.21 -7.79 -3.84
CA ILE A 10 18.59 -7.97 -4.25
C ILE A 10 19.41 -6.96 -3.45
N ALA A 11 20.38 -7.43 -2.68
CA ALA A 11 21.23 -6.56 -1.89
C ALA A 11 22.69 -6.99 -1.98
N TYR A 12 23.59 -6.02 -1.80
CA TYR A 12 25.02 -6.28 -1.67
C TYR A 12 25.46 -5.92 -0.25
N CYS A 13 26.03 -6.90 0.43
CA CYS A 13 26.53 -6.82 1.81
C CYS A 13 27.95 -7.36 1.88
N ASP A 14 28.70 -6.99 2.90
CA ASP A 14 30.09 -7.44 3.07
C ASP A 14 30.19 -8.91 3.53
N SER A 15 29.10 -9.47 4.09
CA SER A 15 29.04 -10.85 4.56
C SER A 15 27.62 -11.44 4.45
N GLU A 16 27.54 -12.78 4.49
CA GLU A 16 26.26 -13.51 4.56
C GLU A 16 25.51 -13.22 5.87
N GLU A 17 26.25 -13.06 6.96
CA GLU A 17 25.65 -12.72 8.26
C GLU A 17 24.96 -11.36 8.21
N GLU A 18 25.63 -10.35 7.68
CA GLU A 18 25.05 -9.01 7.49
C GLU A 18 23.83 -9.05 6.57
N PHE A 19 23.93 -9.75 5.43
CA PHE A 19 22.81 -9.94 4.52
C PHE A 19 21.60 -10.54 5.24
N THR A 20 21.82 -11.62 6.00
CA THR A 20 20.74 -12.29 6.74
C THR A 20 20.09 -11.34 7.76
N GLN A 21 20.89 -10.62 8.53
CA GLN A 21 20.39 -9.64 9.52
C GLN A 21 19.55 -8.54 8.86
N GLN A 22 20.01 -7.98 7.73
CA GLN A 22 19.28 -6.96 6.99
C GLN A 22 17.97 -7.50 6.42
N MET A 23 17.97 -8.73 5.88
CA MET A 23 16.77 -9.35 5.29
C MET A 23 15.73 -9.71 6.35
N ASP A 24 16.16 -10.22 7.50
CA ASP A 24 15.26 -10.53 8.61
C ASP A 24 14.60 -9.26 9.16
N ALA A 25 15.38 -8.18 9.34
CA ALA A 25 14.85 -6.90 9.77
C ALA A 25 13.89 -6.28 8.76
N LEU A 26 14.24 -6.30 7.47
CA LEU A 26 13.39 -5.80 6.38
C LEU A 26 12.08 -6.59 6.29
N HIS A 27 12.14 -7.90 6.45
CA HIS A 27 10.95 -8.76 6.47
C HIS A 27 10.05 -8.44 7.67
N ALA A 28 10.62 -8.25 8.85
CA ALA A 28 9.88 -7.87 10.05
C ALA A 28 9.16 -6.52 9.87
N ASP A 29 9.88 -5.51 9.33
CA ASP A 29 9.30 -4.20 9.04
C ASP A 29 8.12 -4.32 8.04
N LEU A 30 8.28 -5.10 6.96
CA LEU A 30 7.22 -5.30 5.97
C LEU A 30 5.99 -5.99 6.57
N LEU A 31 6.17 -6.96 7.46
CA LEU A 31 5.06 -7.64 8.13
C LEU A 31 4.32 -6.68 9.08
N GLU A 32 5.03 -5.78 9.75
CA GLU A 32 4.39 -4.77 10.58
C GLU A 32 3.50 -3.84 9.75
N TYR A 33 4.01 -3.30 8.62
CA TYR A 33 3.21 -2.48 7.71
C TYR A 33 2.04 -3.25 7.10
N HIS A 34 2.24 -4.53 6.75
CA HIS A 34 1.17 -5.38 6.24
C HIS A 34 0.01 -5.46 7.24
N GLN A 35 0.30 -5.72 8.52
CA GLN A 35 -0.72 -5.81 9.57
C GLN A 35 -1.41 -4.47 9.83
N LEU A 36 -0.65 -3.37 9.85
CA LEU A 36 -1.17 -2.03 10.10
C LEU A 36 -2.10 -1.53 8.98
N TYR A 37 -1.83 -1.92 7.73
CA TYR A 37 -2.58 -1.44 6.55
C TYR A 37 -3.66 -2.40 6.07
N ASP A 38 -3.80 -3.56 6.76
CA ASP A 38 -4.84 -4.53 6.45
C ASP A 38 -6.24 -3.95 6.73
N ILE A 39 -7.13 -4.10 5.73
CA ILE A 39 -8.54 -3.69 5.81
C ILE A 39 -9.49 -4.87 5.97
N TYR A 40 -8.98 -6.10 5.99
CA TYR A 40 -9.76 -7.34 6.00
C TYR A 40 -9.61 -8.14 7.29
N ASN A 41 -8.40 -8.22 7.86
CA ASN A 41 -8.09 -9.11 8.97
C ASN A 41 -7.78 -8.35 10.26
N ASP A 42 -8.12 -8.99 11.39
CA ASP A 42 -7.70 -8.56 12.72
C ASP A 42 -6.42 -9.30 13.13
N TYR A 43 -5.55 -8.60 13.85
CA TYR A 43 -4.34 -9.15 14.45
C TYR A 43 -4.32 -8.85 15.94
N ASP A 44 -3.91 -9.83 16.75
CA ASP A 44 -3.93 -9.70 18.21
C ASP A 44 -3.03 -8.53 18.67
N GLY A 45 -3.65 -7.58 19.37
CA GLY A 45 -2.96 -6.40 19.88
C GLY A 45 -2.62 -5.33 18.82
N VAL A 46 -3.04 -5.47 17.58
CA VAL A 46 -2.79 -4.50 16.50
C VAL A 46 -4.04 -3.68 16.20
N VAL A 47 -3.91 -2.36 16.26
CA VAL A 47 -4.89 -1.41 15.73
C VAL A 47 -4.49 -1.08 14.31
N ASN A 48 -5.33 -1.43 13.33
CA ASN A 48 -5.04 -1.29 11.91
C ASN A 48 -6.13 -0.50 11.15
N VAL A 49 -6.03 -0.42 9.82
CA VAL A 49 -7.02 0.29 9.01
C VAL A 49 -8.40 -0.36 9.11
N LYS A 50 -8.47 -1.71 9.24
CA LYS A 50 -9.74 -2.39 9.51
C LYS A 50 -10.39 -1.89 10.80
N THR A 51 -9.61 -1.71 11.88
CA THR A 51 -10.10 -1.18 13.15
C THR A 51 -10.71 0.23 12.97
N ILE A 52 -10.10 1.08 12.13
CA ILE A 52 -10.65 2.40 11.80
C ILE A 52 -11.99 2.26 11.08
N ASN A 53 -12.06 1.39 10.06
CA ASN A 53 -13.28 1.14 9.30
C ASN A 53 -14.42 0.61 10.17
N ASP A 54 -14.13 -0.34 11.04
CA ASP A 54 -15.12 -0.94 11.96
C ASP A 54 -15.68 0.06 13.00
N ASN A 55 -14.98 1.16 13.24
CA ASN A 55 -15.39 2.23 14.16
C ASN A 55 -15.97 3.47 13.45
N ALA A 56 -16.24 3.39 12.14
CA ALA A 56 -16.83 4.49 11.38
C ALA A 56 -18.14 4.96 12.04
N GLY A 57 -18.31 6.28 12.16
CA GLY A 57 -19.45 6.91 12.81
C GLY A 57 -19.55 6.71 14.32
N THR A 58 -18.64 5.96 14.95
CA THR A 58 -18.74 5.60 16.38
C THR A 58 -17.82 6.44 17.25
N ALA A 59 -16.51 6.37 17.06
CA ALA A 59 -15.54 7.09 17.87
C ALA A 59 -14.19 7.20 17.16
N PRO A 60 -13.36 8.21 17.51
CA PRO A 60 -11.97 8.25 17.08
C PRO A 60 -11.18 7.02 17.56
N VAL A 61 -10.34 6.49 16.70
CA VAL A 61 -9.46 5.35 16.96
C VAL A 61 -8.03 5.86 17.12
N GLN A 62 -7.36 5.52 18.22
CA GLN A 62 -5.94 5.82 18.39
C GLN A 62 -5.12 4.85 17.55
N VAL A 63 -4.17 5.39 16.77
CA VAL A 63 -3.40 4.64 15.78
C VAL A 63 -1.90 4.86 15.91
N ASP A 64 -1.11 3.98 15.29
CA ASP A 64 0.34 4.12 15.17
C ASP A 64 0.72 5.26 14.21
N ASP A 65 1.87 5.90 14.42
CA ASP A 65 2.43 6.96 13.57
C ASP A 65 2.61 6.51 12.12
N LYS A 66 2.85 5.22 11.88
CA LYS A 66 2.94 4.64 10.54
C LYS A 66 1.62 4.73 9.77
N ILE A 67 0.49 4.57 10.46
CA ILE A 67 -0.84 4.77 9.85
C ILE A 67 -1.07 6.25 9.58
N LEU A 68 -0.77 7.13 10.54
CA LEU A 68 -0.93 8.58 10.37
C LEU A 68 -0.16 9.09 9.15
N GLY A 69 1.14 8.79 9.06
CA GLY A 69 1.97 9.27 7.95
C GLY A 69 1.48 8.77 6.58
N MET A 70 0.97 7.54 6.49
CA MET A 70 0.37 7.02 5.26
C MET A 70 -0.93 7.75 4.91
N LEU A 71 -1.81 8.01 5.89
CA LEU A 71 -3.08 8.72 5.67
C LEU A 71 -2.86 10.19 5.30
N GLU A 72 -1.85 10.85 5.89
CA GLU A 72 -1.44 12.21 5.53
C GLU A 72 -0.94 12.29 4.08
N LEU A 73 -0.06 11.35 3.69
CA LEU A 73 0.37 11.25 2.30
C LEU A 73 -0.82 11.04 1.36
N ALA A 74 -1.76 10.15 1.73
CA ALA A 74 -2.94 9.89 0.92
C ALA A 74 -3.82 11.13 0.74
N ARG A 75 -4.00 11.96 1.78
CA ARG A 75 -4.70 13.26 1.68
C ARG A 75 -3.97 14.24 0.77
N GLN A 76 -2.65 14.34 0.92
CA GLN A 76 -1.83 15.17 0.02
C GLN A 76 -1.94 14.71 -1.44
N MET A 77 -1.97 13.41 -1.69
CA MET A 77 -2.15 12.85 -3.03
C MET A 77 -3.56 13.10 -3.56
N TYR A 78 -4.60 13.04 -2.72
CA TYR A 78 -5.94 13.45 -3.11
C TYR A 78 -5.96 14.87 -3.66
N ASP A 79 -5.40 15.82 -2.91
CA ASP A 79 -5.32 17.24 -3.31
C ASP A 79 -4.49 17.42 -4.59
N THR A 80 -3.31 16.81 -4.66
CA THR A 80 -2.38 16.92 -5.79
C THR A 80 -2.98 16.36 -7.08
N THR A 81 -3.79 15.30 -6.99
CA THR A 81 -4.40 14.65 -8.16
C THR A 81 -5.78 15.22 -8.50
N GLY A 82 -6.27 16.22 -7.75
CA GLY A 82 -7.63 16.76 -7.92
C GLY A 82 -8.70 15.70 -7.65
N GLY A 83 -8.50 14.90 -6.59
CA GLY A 83 -9.44 13.87 -6.13
C GLY A 83 -9.39 12.54 -6.89
N LYS A 84 -8.45 12.37 -7.84
CA LYS A 84 -8.34 11.12 -8.62
C LYS A 84 -7.74 9.96 -7.83
N LEU A 85 -6.92 10.24 -6.82
CA LEU A 85 -6.51 9.28 -5.82
C LEU A 85 -7.35 9.56 -4.57
N ASN A 86 -8.21 8.61 -4.19
CA ASN A 86 -9.12 8.77 -3.05
C ASN A 86 -9.19 7.48 -2.25
N ILE A 87 -8.61 7.47 -1.07
CA ILE A 87 -8.65 6.31 -0.15
C ILE A 87 -10.01 6.14 0.54
N ALA A 88 -10.90 7.12 0.45
CA ALA A 88 -12.27 7.05 0.99
C ALA A 88 -13.22 6.21 0.10
N MET A 89 -12.72 5.60 -0.96
CA MET A 89 -13.53 4.79 -1.89
C MET A 89 -13.80 3.36 -1.41
N GLY A 90 -13.47 3.02 -0.18
CA GLY A 90 -13.61 1.66 0.35
C GLY A 90 -15.02 1.10 0.22
N SER A 91 -16.07 1.92 0.43
CA SER A 91 -17.47 1.50 0.28
C SER A 91 -17.79 0.99 -1.13
N VAL A 92 -17.29 1.66 -2.17
CA VAL A 92 -17.45 1.23 -3.58
C VAL A 92 -16.54 0.06 -3.91
N LEU A 93 -15.27 0.10 -3.48
CA LEU A 93 -14.29 -0.94 -3.79
C LEU A 93 -14.63 -2.27 -3.13
N ARG A 94 -15.28 -2.25 -1.96
CA ARG A 94 -15.80 -3.45 -1.28
C ARG A 94 -16.84 -4.19 -2.13
N ILE A 95 -17.75 -3.47 -2.77
CA ILE A 95 -18.74 -4.06 -3.69
C ILE A 95 -18.01 -4.81 -4.82
N TRP A 96 -17.03 -4.18 -5.44
CA TRP A 96 -16.24 -4.82 -6.51
C TRP A 96 -15.43 -6.02 -6.00
N HIS A 97 -14.91 -5.94 -4.78
CA HIS A 97 -14.24 -7.06 -4.13
C HIS A 97 -15.18 -8.25 -3.97
N ASP A 98 -16.37 -8.04 -3.41
CA ASP A 98 -17.35 -9.10 -3.15
C ASP A 98 -17.82 -9.77 -4.47
N TYR A 99 -18.07 -8.99 -5.51
CA TYR A 99 -18.43 -9.53 -6.83
C TYR A 99 -17.27 -10.33 -7.46
N ARG A 100 -16.02 -9.88 -7.29
CA ARG A 100 -14.84 -10.60 -7.78
C ARG A 100 -14.65 -11.92 -7.04
N GLU A 101 -14.79 -11.95 -5.73
CA GLU A 101 -14.71 -13.17 -4.93
C GLU A 101 -15.82 -14.16 -5.33
N ALA A 102 -17.05 -13.67 -5.49
CA ALA A 102 -18.16 -14.48 -5.96
C ALA A 102 -17.89 -15.06 -7.36
N ALA A 103 -17.32 -14.28 -8.26
CA ALA A 103 -16.93 -14.74 -9.60
C ALA A 103 -15.84 -15.81 -9.56
N GLY A 104 -14.82 -15.65 -8.68
CA GLY A 104 -13.76 -16.65 -8.48
C GLY A 104 -14.25 -17.99 -7.92
N ALA A 105 -15.42 -17.99 -7.28
CA ALA A 105 -16.07 -19.20 -6.75
C ALA A 105 -16.96 -19.94 -7.77
N THR A 106 -17.20 -19.37 -8.96
CA THR A 106 -18.04 -19.99 -10.01
C THR A 106 -17.19 -20.78 -11.00
N GLU A 107 -17.73 -21.92 -11.49
CA GLU A 107 -17.09 -22.75 -12.52
C GLU A 107 -17.30 -22.20 -13.95
N SER A 108 -18.17 -21.21 -14.12
CA SER A 108 -18.58 -20.67 -15.42
C SER A 108 -18.52 -19.15 -15.45
N GLU A 109 -17.77 -18.58 -16.38
CA GLU A 109 -17.74 -17.14 -16.63
C GLU A 109 -19.12 -16.55 -16.99
N ALA A 110 -20.04 -17.37 -17.52
CA ALA A 110 -21.39 -16.95 -17.89
C ALA A 110 -22.27 -16.64 -16.65
N ASP A 111 -21.90 -17.14 -15.48
CA ASP A 111 -22.60 -16.91 -14.22
C ASP A 111 -22.06 -15.68 -13.43
N ASN A 112 -20.98 -15.08 -13.91
CA ASN A 112 -20.40 -13.89 -13.29
C ASN A 112 -21.35 -12.69 -13.42
N LYS A 113 -21.58 -12.03 -12.31
CA LYS A 113 -22.41 -10.82 -12.24
C LYS A 113 -21.54 -9.58 -12.07
N LEU A 114 -22.06 -8.46 -12.51
CA LEU A 114 -21.50 -7.13 -12.23
C LEU A 114 -22.42 -6.40 -11.24
N PRO A 115 -21.87 -5.54 -10.37
CA PRO A 115 -22.70 -4.69 -9.53
C PRO A 115 -23.59 -3.76 -10.40
N SER A 116 -24.77 -3.46 -9.90
CA SER A 116 -25.66 -2.51 -10.56
C SER A 116 -25.15 -1.07 -10.37
N GLN A 117 -25.51 -0.19 -11.30
CA GLN A 117 -25.15 1.23 -11.20
C GLN A 117 -25.80 1.86 -9.95
N GLU A 118 -27.03 1.46 -9.59
CA GLU A 118 -27.73 1.94 -8.39
C GLU A 118 -26.97 1.58 -7.10
N GLU A 119 -26.44 0.37 -7.01
CA GLU A 119 -25.63 -0.10 -5.89
C GLU A 119 -24.32 0.69 -5.76
N LEU A 120 -23.63 0.92 -6.89
CA LEU A 120 -22.41 1.71 -6.93
C LEU A 120 -22.67 3.20 -6.60
N ASP A 121 -23.75 3.79 -7.11
CA ASP A 121 -24.12 5.18 -6.86
C ASP A 121 -24.51 5.39 -5.39
N ALA A 122 -25.16 4.43 -4.76
CA ALA A 122 -25.47 4.47 -3.33
C ALA A 122 -24.18 4.46 -2.49
N ALA A 123 -23.27 3.54 -2.75
CA ALA A 123 -22.00 3.45 -2.05
C ALA A 123 -21.10 4.68 -2.27
N ALA A 124 -21.17 5.30 -3.45
CA ALA A 124 -20.39 6.49 -3.77
C ALA A 124 -20.79 7.74 -2.94
N GLN A 125 -21.97 7.74 -2.31
CA GLN A 125 -22.36 8.82 -1.39
C GLN A 125 -21.48 8.88 -0.14
N HIS A 126 -20.80 7.78 0.20
CA HIS A 126 -19.95 7.60 1.38
C HIS A 126 -18.45 7.71 1.09
N CYS A 127 -18.08 8.32 -0.05
CA CYS A 127 -16.69 8.43 -0.52
C CYS A 127 -16.09 9.84 -0.37
N ASP A 128 -16.70 10.71 0.43
CA ASP A 128 -16.18 12.08 0.66
C ASP A 128 -15.01 12.04 1.64
N ILE A 129 -13.79 12.34 1.14
CA ILE A 129 -12.56 12.37 1.95
C ILE A 129 -12.63 13.37 3.12
N SER A 130 -13.51 14.37 3.07
CA SER A 130 -13.69 15.34 4.17
C SER A 130 -14.23 14.69 5.45
N ASN A 131 -14.85 13.51 5.35
CA ASN A 131 -15.29 12.71 6.50
C ASN A 131 -14.13 11.95 7.20
N LEU A 132 -12.93 11.94 6.63
CA LEU A 132 -11.72 11.44 7.27
C LEU A 132 -11.12 12.55 8.15
N VAL A 133 -11.26 12.43 9.45
CA VAL A 133 -10.72 13.36 10.45
C VAL A 133 -9.47 12.76 11.06
N ILE A 134 -8.32 13.43 10.93
CA ILE A 134 -7.03 13.05 11.51
C ILE A 134 -6.67 14.10 12.57
N ASP A 135 -6.38 13.65 13.78
CA ASP A 135 -5.82 14.46 14.86
C ASP A 135 -4.40 13.95 15.14
N GLU A 136 -3.41 14.71 14.65
CA GLU A 136 -2.00 14.36 14.78
C GLU A 136 -1.50 14.43 16.24
N ASP A 137 -2.00 15.41 17.00
CA ASP A 137 -1.60 15.60 18.40
C ASP A 137 -2.12 14.46 19.30
N ALA A 138 -3.38 14.06 19.09
CA ALA A 138 -4.01 12.96 19.80
C ALA A 138 -3.67 11.59 19.19
N LYS A 139 -3.07 11.54 18.00
CA LYS A 139 -2.81 10.34 17.19
C LYS A 139 -4.09 9.53 16.96
N THR A 140 -5.17 10.20 16.59
CA THR A 140 -6.45 9.54 16.34
C THR A 140 -6.96 9.76 14.94
N VAL A 141 -7.72 8.78 14.46
CA VAL A 141 -8.42 8.81 13.18
C VAL A 141 -9.91 8.54 13.40
N TYR A 142 -10.76 9.32 12.79
CA TYR A 142 -12.20 9.17 12.86
C TYR A 142 -12.84 9.31 11.49
N LEU A 143 -13.70 8.38 11.14
CA LEU A 143 -14.58 8.45 9.98
C LEU A 143 -15.93 8.97 10.47
N SER A 144 -16.31 10.21 10.10
CA SER A 144 -17.53 10.83 10.60
C SER A 144 -18.80 10.29 9.92
N ASP A 145 -18.66 9.68 8.74
CA ASP A 145 -19.76 8.99 8.06
C ASP A 145 -19.71 7.49 8.44
N PRO A 146 -20.79 6.94 9.04
CA PRO A 146 -20.81 5.55 9.51
C PRO A 146 -20.76 4.49 8.40
N GLU A 147 -21.05 4.86 7.16
CA GLU A 147 -20.99 3.96 5.99
C GLU A 147 -19.72 4.16 5.15
N MET A 148 -18.85 5.11 5.54
CA MET A 148 -17.55 5.30 4.93
C MET A 148 -16.61 4.16 5.28
N SER A 149 -15.78 3.77 4.34
CA SER A 149 -14.67 2.83 4.53
C SER A 149 -13.43 3.31 3.80
N LEU A 150 -12.27 3.13 4.41
CA LEU A 150 -10.98 3.38 3.78
C LEU A 150 -10.52 2.13 3.00
N ASP A 151 -10.01 2.36 1.81
CA ASP A 151 -9.19 1.41 1.06
C ASP A 151 -7.85 2.07 0.72
N VAL A 152 -6.78 1.57 1.32
CA VAL A 152 -5.44 2.13 1.21
C VAL A 152 -4.57 1.40 0.18
N GLY A 153 -5.13 0.48 -0.60
CA GLY A 153 -4.40 -0.34 -1.57
C GLY A 153 -3.64 0.47 -2.63
N SER A 154 -4.12 1.67 -2.96
CA SER A 154 -3.46 2.57 -3.93
C SER A 154 -2.21 3.28 -3.40
N VAL A 155 -2.02 3.35 -2.07
CA VAL A 155 -0.94 4.10 -1.42
C VAL A 155 -0.10 3.20 -0.50
N GLY A 156 -0.73 2.32 0.26
CA GLY A 156 -0.14 1.63 1.41
C GLY A 156 1.11 0.82 1.06
N LYS A 157 1.09 0.05 -0.03
CA LYS A 157 2.27 -0.74 -0.43
C LYS A 157 3.46 0.15 -0.82
N GLY A 158 3.21 1.19 -1.62
CA GLY A 158 4.27 2.10 -2.04
C GLY A 158 4.88 2.84 -0.86
N TYR A 159 4.04 3.32 0.06
CA TYR A 159 4.49 3.97 1.28
C TYR A 159 5.29 3.02 2.18
N ALA A 160 4.80 1.80 2.41
CA ALA A 160 5.50 0.80 3.20
C ALA A 160 6.89 0.47 2.64
N VAL A 161 6.99 0.28 1.33
CA VAL A 161 8.27 -0.01 0.64
C VAL A 161 9.27 1.12 0.84
N GLU A 162 8.83 2.38 0.74
CA GLU A 162 9.68 3.55 0.99
C GLU A 162 10.16 3.59 2.45
N MET A 163 9.26 3.44 3.41
CA MET A 163 9.62 3.48 4.83
C MET A 163 10.55 2.34 5.24
N VAL A 164 10.31 1.13 4.75
CA VAL A 164 11.17 -0.03 4.99
C VAL A 164 12.56 0.17 4.36
N ALA A 165 12.62 0.76 3.16
CA ALA A 165 13.89 1.09 2.53
C ALA A 165 14.67 2.14 3.35
N GLN A 166 14.02 3.21 3.82
CA GLN A 166 14.65 4.22 4.68
C GLN A 166 15.15 3.59 6.01
N ALA A 167 14.38 2.68 6.60
CA ALA A 167 14.81 1.98 7.81
C ALA A 167 16.03 1.07 7.53
N ALA A 168 16.07 0.39 6.39
CA ALA A 168 17.22 -0.42 5.97
C ALA A 168 18.47 0.46 5.71
N GLU A 169 18.31 1.62 5.06
CA GLU A 169 19.38 2.61 4.88
C GLU A 169 19.91 3.10 6.24
N ALA A 170 19.03 3.40 7.19
CA ALA A 170 19.41 3.80 8.54
C ALA A 170 20.16 2.70 9.33
N ARG A 171 19.89 1.42 9.01
CA ARG A 171 20.64 0.27 9.54
C ARG A 171 21.96 0.00 8.82
N GLY A 172 22.30 0.78 7.79
CA GLY A 172 23.57 0.70 7.08
C GLY A 172 23.51 -0.06 5.74
N LEU A 173 22.34 -0.47 5.26
CA LEU A 173 22.22 -1.05 3.91
C LEU A 173 22.43 0.03 2.85
N THR A 174 23.48 -0.12 2.04
CA THR A 174 23.92 0.93 1.10
C THR A 174 23.65 0.59 -0.36
N SER A 175 23.29 -0.66 -0.68
CA SER A 175 23.06 -1.09 -2.06
C SER A 175 22.01 -2.20 -2.10
N ALA A 176 20.80 -1.88 -2.54
CA ALA A 176 19.72 -2.84 -2.70
C ALA A 176 18.68 -2.41 -3.75
N LEU A 177 17.93 -3.39 -4.26
CA LEU A 177 16.69 -3.21 -5.00
C LEU A 177 15.61 -4.04 -4.30
N ILE A 178 14.58 -3.36 -3.82
CA ILE A 178 13.44 -3.96 -3.12
C ILE A 178 12.25 -3.93 -4.07
N SER A 179 11.55 -5.06 -4.21
CA SER A 179 10.32 -5.20 -4.99
C SER A 179 9.26 -5.87 -4.13
N VAL A 180 8.14 -5.19 -3.90
CA VAL A 180 6.98 -5.73 -3.18
C VAL A 180 5.76 -5.64 -4.08
N GLY A 181 5.36 -6.76 -4.67
CA GLY A 181 4.23 -6.79 -5.60
C GLY A 181 4.35 -5.80 -6.75
N GLY A 182 5.58 -5.57 -7.26
CA GLY A 182 5.86 -4.63 -8.34
C GLY A 182 6.13 -3.18 -7.90
N ASN A 183 5.97 -2.84 -6.62
CA ASN A 183 6.47 -1.57 -6.09
C ASN A 183 7.98 -1.66 -5.89
N LEU A 184 8.73 -0.81 -6.58
CA LEU A 184 10.19 -0.86 -6.62
C LEU A 184 10.80 0.31 -5.85
N ARG A 185 11.82 0.02 -5.02
CA ARG A 185 12.67 1.02 -4.37
C ARG A 185 14.13 0.59 -4.45
N ALA A 186 14.97 1.47 -4.98
CA ALA A 186 16.41 1.27 -5.04
C ALA A 186 17.09 2.01 -3.90
N ILE A 187 18.06 1.35 -3.26
CA ILE A 187 18.98 1.95 -2.29
C ILE A 187 20.35 2.06 -2.96
N GLY A 188 20.88 3.27 -3.02
CA GLY A 188 22.20 3.55 -3.57
C GLY A 188 22.44 3.02 -4.98
N VAL A 189 23.67 2.62 -5.26
CA VAL A 189 24.11 2.06 -6.55
C VAL A 189 24.73 0.67 -6.34
N LYS A 190 24.89 -0.09 -7.41
CA LYS A 190 25.58 -1.39 -7.36
C LYS A 190 27.08 -1.21 -7.05
N PRO A 191 27.78 -2.25 -6.58
CA PRO A 191 29.20 -2.16 -6.21
C PRO A 191 30.14 -1.73 -7.35
N ASP A 192 29.75 -1.96 -8.60
CA ASP A 192 30.49 -1.52 -9.79
C ASP A 192 30.21 -0.05 -10.17
N GLY A 193 29.42 0.67 -9.38
CA GLY A 193 29.02 2.05 -9.61
C GLY A 193 27.86 2.21 -10.60
N SER A 194 27.35 1.14 -11.19
CA SER A 194 26.19 1.20 -12.07
C SER A 194 24.88 1.41 -11.28
N GLN A 195 23.91 2.01 -11.94
CA GLN A 195 22.59 2.24 -11.37
C GLN A 195 21.75 0.94 -11.40
N TRP A 196 20.80 0.86 -10.49
CA TRP A 196 19.76 -0.16 -10.53
C TRP A 196 18.84 0.04 -11.73
N SER A 197 18.27 -1.05 -12.23
CA SER A 197 17.31 -1.02 -13.34
C SER A 197 16.07 -1.77 -12.94
N GLY A 198 14.91 -1.13 -13.11
CA GLY A 198 13.59 -1.73 -12.96
C GLY A 198 12.96 -1.93 -14.34
N GLY A 199 12.20 -3.02 -14.51
CA GLY A 199 11.39 -3.27 -15.70
C GLY A 199 9.94 -2.86 -15.46
N VAL A 200 9.33 -2.18 -16.45
CA VAL A 200 7.89 -1.96 -16.49
C VAL A 200 7.33 -2.81 -17.63
N GLU A 201 6.41 -3.71 -17.31
CA GLU A 201 5.79 -4.57 -18.30
C GLU A 201 4.86 -3.76 -19.21
N ASN A 202 4.92 -4.03 -20.52
CA ASN A 202 4.02 -3.40 -21.46
C ASN A 202 2.61 -4.04 -21.34
N PRO A 203 1.57 -3.31 -20.92
CA PRO A 203 0.23 -3.87 -20.74
C PRO A 203 -0.43 -4.34 -22.04
N TRP A 204 0.06 -3.89 -23.19
CA TRP A 204 -0.46 -4.25 -24.52
C TRP A 204 0.28 -5.42 -25.16
N ASN A 205 1.50 -5.69 -24.70
CA ASN A 205 2.34 -6.77 -25.20
C ASN A 205 3.26 -7.28 -24.09
N ALA A 206 2.87 -8.33 -23.42
CA ALA A 206 3.60 -8.91 -22.29
C ALA A 206 5.00 -9.43 -22.66
N SER A 207 5.34 -9.55 -23.97
CA SER A 207 6.69 -9.91 -24.43
C SER A 207 7.65 -8.73 -24.50
N GLU A 208 7.15 -7.48 -24.40
CA GLU A 208 7.96 -6.26 -24.43
C GLU A 208 8.06 -5.67 -23.02
N VAL A 209 9.26 -5.69 -22.46
CA VAL A 209 9.55 -5.09 -21.15
C VAL A 209 10.30 -3.78 -21.37
N TYR A 210 9.72 -2.68 -20.88
CA TYR A 210 10.40 -1.39 -20.84
C TYR A 210 11.31 -1.36 -19.61
N THR A 211 12.61 -1.23 -19.84
CA THR A 211 13.60 -1.09 -18.77
C THR A 211 13.84 0.40 -18.50
N ALA A 212 13.43 0.88 -17.33
CA ALA A 212 13.79 2.19 -16.85
C ALA A 212 15.12 2.09 -16.07
N SER A 213 16.10 2.93 -16.39
CA SER A 213 17.27 3.07 -15.52
C SER A 213 16.89 3.90 -14.29
N SER A 214 17.56 3.68 -13.17
CA SER A 214 17.33 4.42 -11.92
C SER A 214 17.49 5.95 -12.06
N SER A 215 18.14 6.44 -13.11
CA SER A 215 18.16 7.86 -13.47
C SER A 215 16.79 8.42 -13.88
N TYR A 216 15.84 7.57 -14.25
CA TYR A 216 14.44 7.97 -14.50
C TYR A 216 13.60 7.98 -13.21
N VAL A 217 13.94 7.14 -12.25
CA VAL A 217 13.29 7.09 -10.93
C VAL A 217 13.73 8.26 -10.05
N SER A 218 14.96 8.80 -10.27
CA SER A 218 15.47 9.97 -9.55
C SER A 218 14.82 11.32 -9.95
N GLY A 219 13.96 11.33 -10.95
CA GLY A 219 13.15 12.50 -11.32
C GLY A 219 11.80 12.59 -10.60
N VAL A 220 11.40 11.54 -9.92
CA VAL A 220 10.29 11.53 -8.97
C VAL A 220 10.94 11.59 -7.59
N ASN A 221 10.95 12.79 -6.98
CA ASN A 221 11.26 12.91 -5.56
C ASN A 221 10.23 12.11 -4.79
N MET A 222 10.53 10.86 -4.54
CA MET A 222 9.88 10.02 -3.54
C MET A 222 10.74 10.04 -2.29
#